data_e1f1f2089e7b422b1b7630be3eedcd3e
#
_entry.id   e1f1f2089e7b422b1b7630be3eedcd3e
#
_cell.length_a   1.000
_cell.length_b   1.000
_cell.length_c   1.000
_cell.angle_alpha   90.00
_cell.angle_beta   90.00
_cell.angle_gamma   90.00
#
_symmetry.space_group_name_H-M   'P 1'
#
loop_
_entity.id
_entity.type
_entity.pdbx_description
1 polymer ?
#
loop_
_entity_poly.entity_id
_entity_poly.type
_entity_poly.pdbx_seq_one_letter_code
_entity_poly.pdbx_strand_id
1 'polypeptide(L)' 'MGSTKPFLHFIIEPELLEKLDTFRHKHRFATRAAAIKWLLEAALNAKLAPLKGE' A
#
# COMPACT_ATOMS: atom_id res chain seq x y z
N MET A 1 5.28 22.89 -13.90
CA MET A 1 5.14 22.43 -13.64
C MET A 1 5.05 21.52 -13.57
N GLY A 2 4.97 21.21 -13.51
CA GLY A 2 4.92 20.40 -13.32
C GLY A 2 4.90 19.14 -13.44
N SER A 3 5.47 18.48 -12.91
CA SER A 3 5.40 17.14 -13.12
C SER A 3 4.17 16.61 -12.56
N THR A 4 3.54 15.80 -13.28
CA THR A 4 2.34 15.15 -12.88
C THR A 4 2.66 13.76 -12.43
N LYS A 5 2.28 13.44 -11.22
CA LYS A 5 2.50 12.10 -10.72
C LYS A 5 1.35 11.21 -11.12
N PRO A 6 1.62 9.98 -11.46
CA PRO A 6 0.55 9.08 -11.81
C PRO A 6 -0.36 8.79 -10.64
N PHE A 7 -1.61 8.53 -10.95
CA PHE A 7 -2.58 8.09 -9.97
C PHE A 7 -2.80 6.60 -10.06
N LEU A 8 -3.11 6.02 -8.93
CA LEU A 8 -3.45 4.63 -8.87
C LEU A 8 -4.77 4.49 -8.14
N HIS A 9 -5.75 3.96 -8.84
CA HIS A 9 -7.09 3.79 -8.27
C HIS A 9 -7.51 2.34 -8.33
N PHE A 10 -8.11 1.86 -7.28
CA PHE A 10 -8.63 0.51 -7.26
C PHE A 10 -9.62 0.36 -6.13
N ILE A 11 -10.42 -0.69 -6.22
CA ILE A 11 -11.38 -1.03 -5.19
C ILE A 11 -10.71 -1.96 -4.21
N ILE A 12 -10.93 -1.72 -2.93
CA ILE A 12 -10.32 -2.55 -1.90
C ILE A 12 -11.43 -3.10 -1.01
N GLU A 13 -11.29 -4.36 -0.64
CA GLU A 13 -12.26 -4.99 0.23
C GLU A 13 -12.19 -4.40 1.63
N PRO A 14 -13.33 -4.35 2.33
CA PRO A 14 -13.32 -3.76 3.67
C PRO A 14 -12.35 -4.44 4.63
N GLU A 15 -12.21 -5.75 4.52
CA GLU A 15 -11.32 -6.47 5.41
C GLU A 15 -9.87 -6.08 5.20
N LEU A 16 -9.48 -5.91 3.95
CA LEU A 16 -8.13 -5.51 3.65
C LEU A 16 -7.89 -4.06 4.07
N LEU A 17 -8.89 -3.21 3.88
CA LEU A 17 -8.78 -1.84 4.30
C LEU A 17 -8.60 -1.74 5.81
N GLU A 18 -9.31 -2.60 6.54
CA GLU A 18 -9.17 -2.62 7.99
C GLU A 18 -7.76 -3.01 8.41
N LYS A 19 -7.19 -3.99 7.73
CA LYS A 19 -5.82 -4.39 8.02
C LYS A 19 -4.85 -3.26 7.73
N LEU A 20 -5.09 -2.56 6.64
CA LEU A 20 -4.25 -1.42 6.29
C LEU A 20 -4.32 -0.33 7.35
N ASP A 21 -5.52 -0.01 7.80
CA ASP A 21 -5.68 1.04 8.80
C ASP A 21 -5.05 0.63 10.13
N THR A 22 -5.15 -0.63 10.50
CA THR A 22 -4.50 -1.12 11.71
C THR A 22 -2.99 -0.98 11.59
N PHE A 23 -2.45 -1.36 10.46
CA PHE A 23 -1.02 -1.21 10.21
C PHE A 23 -0.60 0.26 10.26
N ARG A 24 -1.39 1.11 9.62
CA ARG A 24 -1.10 2.53 9.59
C ARG A 24 -1.03 3.12 10.99
N HIS A 25 -2.00 2.81 11.81
CA HIS A 25 -2.03 3.33 13.17
C HIS A 25 -0.91 2.74 14.02
N LYS A 26 -0.65 1.46 13.87
CA LYS A 26 0.38 0.81 14.65
C LYS A 26 1.75 1.43 14.40
N HIS A 27 2.02 1.78 13.15
CA HIS A 27 3.31 2.32 12.78
C HIS A 27 3.28 3.82 12.59
N ARG A 28 2.16 4.44 12.91
CA ARG A 28 2.03 5.90 13.00
C ARG A 28 2.28 6.61 11.68
N PHE A 29 1.80 6.02 10.62
CA PHE A 29 1.80 6.73 9.35
C PHE A 29 0.73 7.79 9.37
N ALA A 30 1.03 8.96 8.83
CA ALA A 30 0.10 10.08 8.88
C ALA A 30 -1.10 9.86 7.97
N THR A 31 -0.90 9.16 6.85
CA THR A 31 -1.98 8.95 5.89
C THR A 31 -1.95 7.52 5.39
N ARG A 32 -3.08 7.10 4.82
CA ARG A 32 -3.13 5.79 4.17
C ARG A 32 -2.15 5.73 3.02
N ALA A 33 -2.03 6.82 2.27
CA ALA A 33 -1.12 6.84 1.14
C ALA A 33 0.31 6.57 1.57
N ALA A 34 0.72 7.16 2.68
CA ALA A 34 2.07 6.94 3.17
C ALA A 34 2.30 5.48 3.54
N ALA A 35 1.33 4.87 4.21
CA ALA A 35 1.43 3.47 4.59
C ALA A 35 1.47 2.58 3.36
N ILE A 36 0.62 2.87 2.38
CA ILE A 36 0.56 2.07 1.16
C ILE A 36 1.87 2.15 0.40
N LYS A 37 2.41 3.35 0.25
CA LYS A 37 3.67 3.51 -0.46
C LYS A 37 4.79 2.75 0.22
N TRP A 38 4.84 2.84 1.54
CA TRP A 38 5.86 2.12 2.28
C TRP A 38 5.74 0.61 2.08
N LEU A 39 4.49 0.11 2.15
CA LEU A 39 4.27 -1.32 1.98
C LEU A 39 4.62 -1.78 0.57
N LEU A 40 4.25 -0.99 -0.43
CA LEU A 40 4.57 -1.34 -1.81
C LEU A 40 6.08 -1.39 -2.02
N GLU A 41 6.78 -0.39 -1.53
CA GLU A 41 8.23 -0.36 -1.69
C GLU A 41 8.88 -1.52 -0.98
N ALA A 42 8.44 -1.80 0.23
CA ALA A 42 9.00 -2.90 0.98
C ALA A 42 8.78 -4.23 0.29
N ALA A 43 7.57 -4.46 -0.20
CA ALA A 43 7.25 -5.72 -0.85
C ALA A 43 8.00 -5.87 -2.17
N LEU A 44 8.07 -4.80 -2.94
CA LEU A 44 8.75 -4.87 -4.23
C LEU A 44 10.25 -5.02 -4.06
N ASN A 45 10.81 -4.34 -3.08
CA ASN A 45 12.24 -4.48 -2.80
C ASN A 45 12.58 -5.87 -2.28
N ALA A 46 11.66 -6.47 -1.55
CA ALA A 46 11.86 -7.83 -1.07
C ALA A 46 11.55 -8.86 -2.13
N LYS A 47 11.05 -8.42 -3.28
CA LYS A 47 10.73 -9.30 -4.39
C LYS A 47 9.71 -10.35 -3.99
N LEU A 48 8.72 -9.92 -3.23
CA LEU A 48 7.63 -10.80 -2.87
C LEU A 48 6.81 -11.14 -4.11
N ALA A 49 6.33 -12.35 -4.15
CA ALA A 49 5.54 -12.81 -5.28
C ALA A 49 4.33 -13.56 -4.78
N PRO A 50 3.26 -13.58 -5.58
CA PRO A 50 2.08 -14.33 -5.17
C PRO A 50 2.40 -15.81 -5.08
N LEU A 51 1.75 -16.46 -4.15
CA LEU A 51 1.87 -17.89 -4.02
C LEU A 51 1.13 -18.54 -5.17
N LYS A 52 1.65 -19.65 -5.65
CA LYS A 52 0.97 -20.45 -6.63
C LYS A 52 0.77 -19.78 -7.94
N GLY A 53 1.58 -18.85 -8.28
CA GLY A 53 1.50 -18.28 -9.60
C GLY A 53 0.22 -17.55 -9.91
N GLU A 54 -0.34 -16.92 -8.93
CA GLU A 54 -1.50 -16.15 -9.21
C GLU A 54 -1.28 -15.00 -10.05
#